data_bc175f67b8a5f654456d7d4b06a632c3
#
_entry.id   bc175f67b8a5f654456d7d4b06a632c3
#
_cell.length_a   1.000
_cell.length_b   1.000
_cell.length_c   1.000
_cell.angle_alpha   90.00
_cell.angle_beta   90.00
_cell.angle_gamma   90.00
#
_symmetry.space_group_name_H-M   'P 1'
#
loop_
_entity.id
_entity.type
_entity.pdbx_description
1 polymer ?
#
loop_
_entity_poly.entity_id
_entity_poly.type
_entity_poly.pdbx_seq_one_letter_code
_entity_poly.pdbx_strand_id
1 'polypeptide(L)'
;MPGTLYLIPNTLGPTEAGALSFVLPEQVQAITSRLDYFVAENAKTARAFLKLVAVSHPLARPLQEIQIAELNVNTPAQALGALLEPLLAGRDAGLVSEAGVPAVADPGADLVRLAHKHGIMVRPLVGPSSLLLAVMAS
;
A
#
# COMPACT_ATOMS: atom_id res chain seq x y z
N MET A 1 -7.43 16.71 -10.70
CA MET A 1 -6.74 16.66 -9.40
C MET A 1 -6.04 15.33 -9.26
N PRO A 2 -4.86 15.30 -8.66
CA PRO A 2 -4.18 14.03 -8.43
C PRO A 2 -4.96 13.13 -7.52
N GLY A 3 -4.74 11.83 -7.65
CA GLY A 3 -5.27 10.85 -6.72
C GLY A 3 -4.50 10.86 -5.42
N THR A 4 -4.86 9.94 -4.53
CA THR A 4 -4.24 9.80 -3.22
C THR A 4 -3.37 8.55 -3.19
N LEU A 5 -2.18 8.67 -2.60
CA LEU A 5 -1.30 7.54 -2.34
C LEU A 5 -1.53 7.07 -0.90
N TYR A 6 -2.08 5.88 -0.75
CA TYR A 6 -2.31 5.28 0.56
C TYR A 6 -1.11 4.43 0.95
N LEU A 7 -0.58 4.65 2.14
CA LEU A 7 0.50 3.81 2.66
C LEU A 7 -0.15 2.65 3.43
N ILE A 8 -0.02 1.45 2.90
CA ILE A 8 -0.73 0.28 3.41
C ILE A 8 0.27 -0.63 4.12
N PRO A 9 0.11 -0.85 5.42
CA PRO A 9 1.00 -1.76 6.14
C PRO A 9 0.64 -3.21 5.83
N ASN A 10 1.61 -3.98 5.38
CA ASN A 10 1.47 -5.42 5.25
C ASN A 10 2.26 -6.07 6.37
N THR A 11 1.59 -6.44 7.44
CA THR A 11 2.21 -7.03 8.61
C THR A 11 2.30 -8.54 8.52
N LEU A 12 1.94 -9.09 7.37
CA LEU A 12 1.72 -10.51 7.27
C LEU A 12 3.00 -11.29 7.09
N GLY A 13 3.25 -12.18 8.03
CA GLY A 13 3.92 -13.41 7.71
C GLY A 13 2.89 -14.37 7.12
N PRO A 14 3.14 -15.68 7.15
CA PRO A 14 2.13 -16.67 6.77
C PRO A 14 0.97 -16.57 7.75
N THR A 15 -0.15 -16.04 7.29
CA THR A 15 -1.31 -15.78 8.12
C THR A 15 -2.52 -16.42 7.47
N GLU A 16 -3.34 -17.05 8.27
CA GLU A 16 -4.60 -17.57 7.78
C GLU A 16 -5.55 -16.42 7.46
N ALA A 17 -6.42 -16.63 6.47
CA ALA A 17 -7.33 -15.60 6.02
C ALA A 17 -8.17 -15.01 7.14
N GLY A 18 -8.62 -15.84 8.08
CA GLY A 18 -9.44 -15.37 9.19
C GLY A 18 -8.70 -14.49 10.17
N ALA A 19 -7.38 -14.51 10.18
CA ALA A 19 -6.59 -13.70 11.09
C ALA A 19 -6.38 -12.28 10.59
N LEU A 20 -6.63 -12.02 9.31
CA LEU A 20 -6.40 -10.70 8.72
C LEU A 20 -7.21 -9.61 9.41
N SER A 21 -8.44 -9.90 9.81
CA SER A 21 -9.29 -8.91 10.47
C SER A 21 -8.75 -8.51 11.83
N PHE A 22 -7.94 -9.33 12.48
CA PHE A 22 -7.28 -8.96 13.73
C PHE A 22 -6.01 -8.15 13.50
N VAL A 23 -5.39 -8.31 12.34
CA VAL A 23 -4.12 -7.66 12.02
C VAL A 23 -4.35 -6.29 11.39
N LEU A 24 -5.35 -6.18 10.52
CA LEU A 24 -5.67 -4.93 9.84
C LEU A 24 -7.07 -4.47 10.21
N PRO A 25 -7.24 -3.19 10.60
CA PRO A 25 -8.58 -2.64 10.80
C PRO A 25 -9.44 -2.80 9.56
N GLU A 26 -10.73 -2.96 9.77
CA GLU A 26 -11.67 -3.14 8.67
C GLU A 26 -11.63 -1.96 7.69
N GLN A 27 -11.47 -0.74 8.20
CA GLN A 27 -11.41 0.44 7.34
C GLN A 27 -10.22 0.35 6.38
N VAL A 28 -9.08 -0.14 6.85
CA VAL A 28 -7.90 -0.32 6.00
C VAL A 28 -8.18 -1.34 4.92
N GLN A 29 -8.83 -2.45 5.27
CA GLN A 29 -9.19 -3.47 4.31
C GLN A 29 -10.19 -2.93 3.27
N ALA A 30 -11.18 -2.18 3.72
CA ALA A 30 -12.19 -1.60 2.83
C ALA A 30 -11.56 -0.63 1.83
N ILE A 31 -10.65 0.22 2.27
CA ILE A 31 -9.95 1.14 1.38
C ILE A 31 -9.10 0.35 0.38
N THR A 32 -8.33 -0.61 0.87
CA THR A 32 -7.46 -1.43 0.04
C THR A 32 -8.25 -2.14 -1.06
N SER A 33 -9.42 -2.67 -0.72
CA SER A 33 -10.23 -3.44 -1.67
C SER A 33 -10.75 -2.59 -2.83
N ARG A 34 -10.82 -1.28 -2.67
CA ARG A 34 -11.35 -0.38 -3.70
C ARG A 34 -10.28 0.10 -4.68
N LEU A 35 -9.02 -0.17 -4.40
CA LEU A 35 -7.91 0.29 -5.24
C LEU A 35 -7.64 -0.73 -6.34
N ASP A 36 -7.23 -0.26 -7.51
CA ASP A 36 -6.86 -1.14 -8.62
C ASP A 36 -5.41 -0.94 -9.09
N TYR A 37 -4.66 -0.10 -8.39
CA TYR A 37 -3.25 0.12 -8.68
C TYR A 37 -2.46 0.12 -7.39
N PHE A 38 -1.40 -0.67 -7.35
CA PHE A 38 -0.54 -0.81 -6.17
C PHE A 38 0.92 -0.73 -6.57
N VAL A 39 1.72 -0.20 -5.66
CA VAL A 39 3.17 -0.26 -5.74
C VAL A 39 3.64 -1.08 -4.55
N ALA A 40 4.51 -2.04 -4.78
CA ALA A 40 4.99 -2.94 -3.73
C ALA A 40 6.41 -3.38 -4.02
N GLU A 41 7.11 -3.78 -2.98
CA GLU A 41 8.46 -4.29 -3.14
C GLU A 41 8.47 -5.59 -3.96
N ASN A 42 7.45 -6.42 -3.78
CA ASN A 42 7.33 -7.70 -4.46
C ASN A 42 5.87 -7.92 -4.86
N ALA A 43 5.63 -8.08 -6.15
CA ALA A 43 4.28 -8.23 -6.67
C ALA A 43 3.61 -9.51 -6.19
N LYS A 44 4.37 -10.59 -6.04
CA LYS A 44 3.82 -11.87 -5.57
C LYS A 44 3.29 -11.74 -4.15
N THR A 45 4.05 -11.10 -3.26
CA THR A 45 3.64 -10.86 -1.88
C THR A 45 2.42 -9.97 -1.82
N ALA A 46 2.39 -8.93 -2.66
CA ALA A 46 1.25 -8.03 -2.72
C ALA A 46 -0.01 -8.75 -3.18
N ARG A 47 0.09 -9.65 -4.15
CA ARG A 47 -1.07 -10.43 -4.60
C ARG A 47 -1.58 -11.34 -3.49
N ALA A 48 -0.68 -11.96 -2.73
CA ALA A 48 -1.09 -12.79 -1.59
C ALA A 48 -1.83 -11.97 -0.54
N PHE A 49 -1.33 -10.76 -0.27
CA PHE A 49 -1.99 -9.83 0.64
C PHE A 49 -3.41 -9.47 0.14
N LEU A 50 -3.54 -9.15 -1.15
CA LEU A 50 -4.84 -8.80 -1.72
C LEU A 50 -5.81 -9.97 -1.70
N LYS A 51 -5.33 -11.20 -1.86
CA LYS A 51 -6.19 -12.38 -1.73
C LYS A 51 -6.78 -12.48 -0.33
N LEU A 52 -6.00 -12.16 0.69
CA LEU A 52 -6.50 -12.17 2.07
C LEU A 52 -7.53 -11.08 2.29
N VAL A 53 -7.29 -9.88 1.76
CA VAL A 53 -8.27 -8.80 1.83
C VAL A 53 -9.58 -9.22 1.15
N ALA A 54 -9.49 -9.90 0.02
CA ALA A 54 -10.66 -10.30 -0.75
C ALA A 54 -11.55 -11.30 -0.01
N VAL A 55 -11.04 -11.98 1.00
CA VAL A 55 -11.87 -12.89 1.81
C VAL A 55 -13.01 -12.14 2.49
N SER A 56 -12.73 -10.94 3.00
CA SER A 56 -13.71 -10.14 3.72
C SER A 56 -14.27 -8.98 2.91
N HIS A 57 -13.50 -8.48 1.95
CA HIS A 57 -13.86 -7.32 1.16
C HIS A 57 -13.59 -7.61 -0.31
N PRO A 58 -14.63 -7.83 -1.12
CA PRO A 58 -14.44 -8.08 -2.54
C PRO A 58 -13.62 -6.96 -3.20
N LEU A 59 -12.67 -7.35 -4.02
CA LEU A 59 -11.82 -6.39 -4.71
C LEU A 59 -12.61 -5.66 -5.80
N ALA A 60 -12.20 -4.43 -6.10
CA ALA A 60 -12.85 -3.62 -7.13
C ALA A 60 -12.79 -4.28 -8.50
N ARG A 61 -11.75 -5.07 -8.75
CA ARG A 61 -11.56 -5.81 -10.00
C ARG A 61 -11.05 -7.21 -9.68
N PRO A 62 -11.18 -8.16 -10.60
CA PRO A 62 -10.51 -9.45 -10.43
C PRO A 62 -9.03 -9.25 -10.19
N LEU A 63 -8.44 -10.10 -9.37
CA LEU A 63 -7.04 -9.94 -8.96
C LEU A 63 -6.09 -9.83 -10.15
N GLN A 64 -6.33 -10.59 -11.21
CA GLN A 64 -5.47 -10.55 -12.40
C GLN A 64 -5.57 -9.25 -13.18
N GLU A 65 -6.59 -8.43 -12.91
CA GLU A 65 -6.76 -7.13 -13.55
C GLU A 65 -6.22 -5.98 -12.70
N ILE A 66 -5.82 -6.27 -11.47
CA ILE A 66 -5.24 -5.25 -10.60
C ILE A 66 -3.78 -5.05 -10.99
N GLN A 67 -3.41 -3.80 -11.22
CA GLN A 67 -2.06 -3.44 -11.63
C GLN A 67 -1.17 -3.35 -10.39
N ILE A 68 -0.07 -4.09 -10.39
CA ILE A 68 0.91 -4.05 -9.31
C ILE A 68 2.28 -3.75 -9.92
N ALA A 69 2.84 -2.61 -9.55
CA ALA A 69 4.19 -2.22 -9.99
C ALA A 69 5.17 -2.50 -8.86
N GLU A 70 6.35 -2.98 -9.21
CA GLU A 70 7.37 -3.26 -8.21
C GLU A 70 8.27 -2.06 -7.97
N LEU A 71 8.60 -1.84 -6.72
CA LEU A 71 9.52 -0.80 -6.30
C LEU A 71 10.44 -1.40 -5.24
N ASN A 72 11.70 -1.60 -5.59
CA ASN A 72 12.68 -2.20 -4.68
C ASN A 72 14.05 -1.53 -4.88
N VAL A 73 15.06 -2.06 -4.21
CA VAL A 73 16.41 -1.46 -4.23
C VAL A 73 17.01 -1.41 -5.63
N ASN A 74 16.52 -2.21 -6.55
CA ASN A 74 17.02 -2.22 -7.93
C ASN A 74 16.27 -1.24 -8.84
N THR A 75 15.25 -0.59 -8.34
CA THR A 75 14.46 0.36 -9.14
C THR A 75 15.24 1.66 -9.30
N PRO A 76 15.53 2.10 -10.55
CA PRO A 76 16.25 3.34 -10.74
C PRO A 76 15.41 4.55 -10.29
N ALA A 77 16.10 5.59 -9.81
CA ALA A 77 15.42 6.79 -9.31
C ALA A 77 14.54 7.43 -10.38
N GLN A 78 14.94 7.41 -11.63
CA GLN A 78 14.15 8.01 -12.70
C GLN A 78 12.87 7.22 -13.01
N ALA A 79 12.76 5.99 -12.53
CA ALA A 79 11.52 5.22 -12.71
C ALA A 79 10.43 5.64 -11.74
N LEU A 80 10.77 6.36 -10.67
CA LEU A 80 9.79 6.76 -9.65
C LEU A 80 8.69 7.64 -10.23
N GLY A 81 9.04 8.54 -11.15
CA GLY A 81 8.06 9.40 -11.79
C GLY A 81 7.00 8.61 -12.54
N ALA A 82 7.42 7.57 -13.24
CA ALA A 82 6.49 6.72 -13.98
C ALA A 82 5.52 6.00 -13.04
N LEU A 83 5.98 5.62 -11.85
CA LEU A 83 5.11 4.98 -10.87
C LEU A 83 4.02 5.90 -10.36
N LEU A 84 4.25 7.21 -10.38
CA LEU A 84 3.27 8.19 -9.93
C LEU A 84 2.34 8.68 -11.04
N GLU A 85 2.59 8.33 -12.29
CA GLU A 85 1.77 8.80 -13.40
C GLU A 85 0.27 8.52 -13.22
N PRO A 86 -0.15 7.32 -12.80
CA PRO A 86 -1.58 7.07 -12.58
C PRO A 86 -2.18 8.01 -11.54
N LEU A 87 -1.42 8.34 -10.49
CA LEU A 87 -1.91 9.27 -9.47
C LEU A 87 -2.04 10.68 -10.03
N LEU A 88 -1.10 11.10 -10.84
CA LEU A 88 -1.18 12.42 -11.49
C LEU A 88 -2.37 12.49 -12.45
N ALA A 89 -2.81 11.35 -12.98
CA ALA A 89 -3.99 11.25 -13.83
C ALA A 89 -5.29 11.16 -13.03
N GLY A 90 -5.23 11.17 -11.71
CA GLY A 90 -6.41 11.17 -10.86
C GLY A 90 -6.76 9.83 -10.22
N ARG A 91 -5.96 8.79 -10.43
CA ARG A 91 -6.19 7.48 -9.82
C ARG A 91 -5.58 7.42 -8.43
N ASP A 92 -6.26 6.75 -7.53
CA ASP A 92 -5.71 6.44 -6.21
C ASP A 92 -4.83 5.19 -6.31
N ALA A 93 -3.86 5.09 -5.42
CA ALA A 93 -2.95 3.96 -5.41
C ALA A 93 -2.61 3.56 -3.99
N GLY A 94 -2.16 2.32 -3.82
CA GLY A 94 -1.65 1.84 -2.55
C GLY A 94 -0.17 1.50 -2.64
N LEU A 95 0.61 1.98 -1.70
CA LEU A 95 1.98 1.55 -1.51
C LEU A 95 1.99 0.52 -0.40
N VAL A 96 2.18 -0.75 -0.77
CA VAL A 96 2.15 -1.85 0.18
C VAL A 96 3.56 -2.08 0.69
N SER A 97 3.74 -1.93 1.99
CA SER A 97 5.03 -2.11 2.63
C SER A 97 5.02 -3.41 3.43
N GLU A 98 6.08 -4.16 3.30
CA GLU A 98 6.26 -5.32 4.17
C GLU A 98 6.71 -4.86 5.54
N ALA A 99 6.62 -5.74 6.52
CA ALA A 99 6.99 -5.46 7.90
C ALA A 99 6.18 -4.36 8.58
N GLY A 100 5.09 -3.90 7.98
CA GLY A 100 4.13 -3.01 8.64
C GLY A 100 4.59 -1.58 8.83
N VAL A 101 5.76 -1.19 8.33
CA VAL A 101 6.29 0.17 8.48
C VAL A 101 6.63 0.72 7.10
N PRO A 102 5.65 1.33 6.43
CA PRO A 102 5.88 1.83 5.08
C PRO A 102 6.85 3.02 5.06
N ALA A 103 7.65 3.08 4.02
CA ALA A 103 8.47 4.25 3.69
C ALA A 103 9.55 4.58 4.72
N VAL A 104 10.15 3.57 5.34
CA VAL A 104 11.28 3.78 6.25
C VAL A 104 12.57 3.56 5.50
N ALA A 105 13.30 4.64 5.22
CA ALA A 105 14.65 4.64 4.64
C ALA A 105 14.84 3.62 3.53
N ASP A 106 13.92 3.58 2.58
CA ASP A 106 13.92 2.61 1.48
C ASP A 106 13.37 3.29 0.22
N PRO A 107 13.26 2.56 -0.91
CA PRO A 107 12.71 3.14 -2.13
C PRO A 107 11.29 3.70 -1.95
N GLY A 108 10.51 3.14 -1.03
CA GLY A 108 9.19 3.66 -0.70
C GLY A 108 9.25 5.07 -0.14
N ALA A 109 10.26 5.36 0.69
CA ALA A 109 10.45 6.71 1.22
C ALA A 109 10.72 7.71 0.10
N ASP A 110 11.52 7.31 -0.88
CA ASP A 110 11.81 8.18 -2.03
C ASP A 110 10.56 8.44 -2.85
N LEU A 111 9.73 7.43 -3.04
CA LEU A 111 8.46 7.59 -3.76
C LEU A 111 7.53 8.55 -3.02
N VAL A 112 7.45 8.45 -1.70
CA VAL A 112 6.61 9.34 -0.89
C VAL A 112 7.11 10.78 -1.00
N ARG A 113 8.41 11.00 -0.93
CA ARG A 113 8.96 12.34 -1.09
C ARG A 113 8.64 12.93 -2.45
N LEU A 114 8.73 12.13 -3.50
CA LEU A 114 8.42 12.58 -4.84
C LEU A 114 6.92 12.88 -4.97
N ALA A 115 6.07 12.07 -4.35
CA ALA A 115 4.63 12.31 -4.35
C ALA A 115 4.31 13.67 -3.70
N HIS A 116 4.92 13.97 -2.56
CA HIS A 116 4.75 15.27 -1.92
C HIS A 116 5.20 16.41 -2.84
N LYS A 117 6.31 16.22 -3.51
CA LYS A 117 6.84 17.23 -4.43
C LYS A 117 5.86 17.55 -5.56
N HIS A 118 5.10 16.57 -6.00
CA HIS A 118 4.12 16.74 -7.07
C HIS A 118 2.72 17.08 -6.58
N GLY A 119 2.56 17.36 -5.30
CA GLY A 119 1.27 17.74 -4.74
C GLY A 119 0.30 16.58 -4.58
N ILE A 120 0.78 15.35 -4.61
CA ILE A 120 -0.04 14.17 -4.39
C ILE A 120 -0.27 14.01 -2.90
N MET A 121 -1.53 13.84 -2.50
CA MET A 121 -1.84 13.56 -1.10
C MET A 121 -1.36 12.18 -0.72
N VAL A 122 -0.68 12.07 0.43
CA VAL A 122 -0.22 10.80 0.97
C VAL A 122 -0.95 10.56 2.29
N ARG A 123 -1.62 9.42 2.39
CA ARG A 123 -2.37 9.07 3.60
C ARG A 123 -1.88 7.75 4.17
N PRO A 124 -1.20 7.77 5.31
CA PRO A 124 -0.85 6.53 6.01
C PRO A 124 -2.11 5.88 6.55
N LEU A 125 -2.23 4.57 6.36
CA LEU A 125 -3.31 3.81 6.96
C LEU A 125 -2.81 3.14 8.22
N VAL A 126 -3.67 3.10 9.23
CA VAL A 126 -3.28 2.59 10.55
C VAL A 126 -3.27 1.08 10.56
N GLY A 127 -2.11 0.50 10.85
CA GLY A 127 -1.99 -0.92 11.12
C GLY A 127 -1.75 -1.16 12.62
N PRO A 128 -1.66 -2.41 13.02
CA PRO A 128 -1.48 -2.75 14.45
C PRO A 128 -0.24 -2.11 15.07
N SER A 129 0.87 -2.07 14.34
CA SER A 129 2.10 -1.46 14.85
C SER A 129 1.94 0.03 15.08
N SER A 130 1.29 0.70 14.14
CA SER A 130 1.04 2.15 14.26
C SER A 130 0.11 2.45 15.43
N LEU A 131 -0.90 1.62 15.63
CA LEU A 131 -1.81 1.78 16.75
C LEU A 131 -1.07 1.63 18.08
N LEU A 132 -0.22 0.63 18.18
CA LEU A 132 0.55 0.41 19.40
C LEU A 132 1.47 1.59 19.68
N LEU A 133 2.14 2.09 18.67
CA LEU A 133 3.02 3.25 18.83
C LEU A 133 2.24 4.49 19.28
N ALA A 134 1.04 4.70 18.73
CA ALA A 134 0.22 5.83 19.11
C ALA A 134 -0.18 5.75 20.59
N VAL A 135 -0.52 4.57 21.07
CA VAL A 135 -0.85 4.34 22.48
C VAL A 135 0.35 4.60 23.35
N MET A 136 1.52 4.15 22.95
CA MET A 136 2.74 4.34 23.73
C MET A 136 3.18 5.81 23.76
N ALA A 137 2.92 6.54 22.70
CA ALA A 137 3.29 7.95 22.62
C ALA A 137 2.35 8.85 23.39
N SER A 138 1.16 8.40 23.66
CA SER A 138 0.20 9.18 24.41
C SER A 138 0.42 9.02 25.90
#